data_3bd353fc89f64305b6c84dceb3dcf4bd
#
_entry.id   3bd353fc89f64305b6c84dceb3dcf4bd
#
_cell.length_a   1.000
_cell.length_b   1.000
_cell.length_c   1.000
_cell.angle_alpha   90.00
_cell.angle_beta   90.00
_cell.angle_gamma   90.00
#
_symmetry.space_group_name_H-M   'P 1'
#
loop_
_entity.id
_entity.type
_entity.pdbx_description
1 polymer ?
#
loop_
_entity_poly.entity_id
_entity_poly.type
_entity_poly.pdbx_seq_one_letter_code
_entity_poly.pdbx_strand_id
1 'polypeptide(L)'
;MLKDLLLKNRSYRGYDETREVTMEELKDLVACARLTPSSVNMQALKYYLACTREETDKIQPLTAWARALKKEVPYQHHCPRAFVIICQDTHISNALEAYQRDVGIVAQTMLLRAVEMGTGRLHDWQLSKGCAA
;
A
#
# COMPACT_ATOMS: atom_id res chain seq x y z
N MET A 1 -13.00 -4.18 16.87
CA MET A 1 -12.57 -5.60 16.73
C MET A 1 -12.19 -5.89 15.28
N LEU A 2 -11.51 -6.99 14.99
CA LEU A 2 -11.01 -7.30 13.63
C LEU A 2 -12.09 -7.26 12.55
N LYS A 3 -13.27 -7.83 12.84
CA LYS A 3 -14.40 -7.84 11.91
C LYS A 3 -14.84 -6.42 11.51
N ASP A 4 -14.81 -5.48 12.44
CA ASP A 4 -15.19 -4.09 12.18
C ASP A 4 -14.16 -3.39 11.28
N LEU A 5 -12.86 -3.70 11.47
CA LEU A 5 -11.80 -3.22 10.58
C LEU A 5 -11.98 -3.79 9.17
N LEU A 6 -12.28 -5.08 9.05
CA LEU A 6 -12.54 -5.73 7.76
C LEU A 6 -13.75 -5.14 7.03
N LEU A 7 -14.80 -4.79 7.75
CA LEU A 7 -16.00 -4.15 7.18
C LEU A 7 -15.70 -2.72 6.68
N LYS A 8 -14.81 -2.01 7.35
CA LYS A 8 -14.37 -0.66 6.98
C LYS A 8 -13.31 -0.67 5.88
N ASN A 9 -12.52 -1.73 5.77
CA ASN A 9 -11.47 -1.84 4.76
C ASN A 9 -12.06 -2.16 3.39
N ARG A 10 -12.16 -1.14 2.54
CA ARG A 10 -12.77 -1.24 1.19
C ARG A 10 -11.76 -0.82 0.11
N SER A 11 -12.08 -1.13 -1.14
CA SER A 11 -11.31 -0.69 -2.30
C SER A 11 -11.62 0.77 -2.62
N TYR A 12 -10.87 1.68 -2.04
CA TYR A 12 -11.00 3.11 -2.31
C TYR A 12 -10.37 3.48 -3.65
N ARG A 13 -10.95 4.45 -4.33
CA ARG A 13 -10.49 4.91 -5.66
C ARG A 13 -10.53 6.44 -5.81
N GLY A 14 -10.76 7.14 -4.73
CA GLY A 14 -10.66 8.58 -4.60
C GLY A 14 -10.11 8.91 -3.22
N TYR A 15 -9.30 9.93 -3.14
CA TYR A 15 -8.51 10.29 -1.96
C TYR A 15 -8.72 11.75 -1.62
N ASP A 16 -8.56 12.10 -0.35
CA ASP A 16 -8.57 13.48 0.11
C ASP A 16 -7.16 14.06 -0.02
N GLU A 17 -6.93 14.84 -1.08
CA GLU A 17 -5.61 15.45 -1.32
C GLU A 17 -5.24 16.54 -0.31
N THR A 18 -6.16 16.98 0.53
CA THR A 18 -5.89 18.00 1.56
C THR A 18 -5.26 17.41 2.82
N ARG A 19 -5.38 16.07 2.99
CA ARG A 19 -4.76 15.37 4.10
C ARG A 19 -3.31 15.03 3.77
N GLU A 20 -2.40 15.52 4.56
CA GLU A 20 -1.01 15.09 4.49
C GLU A 20 -0.84 13.74 5.19
N VAL A 21 -0.09 12.86 4.55
CA VAL A 21 0.33 11.57 5.10
C VAL A 21 1.80 11.70 5.51
N THR A 22 2.09 11.39 6.76
CA THR A 22 3.44 11.55 7.29
C THR A 22 4.30 10.30 7.08
N MET A 23 5.61 10.48 7.05
CA MET A 23 6.56 9.36 6.99
C MET A 23 6.42 8.43 8.21
N GLU A 24 6.08 8.97 9.37
CA GLU A 24 5.87 8.16 10.58
C GLU A 24 4.64 7.26 10.47
N GLU A 25 3.56 7.72 9.86
CA GLU A 25 2.40 6.89 9.56
C GLU A 25 2.78 5.74 8.61
N LEU A 26 3.57 6.02 7.55
CA LEU A 26 4.05 4.99 6.63
C LEU A 26 4.95 3.96 7.32
N LYS A 27 5.86 4.41 8.18
CA LYS A 27 6.73 3.52 8.97
C LYS A 27 5.93 2.64 9.93
N ASP A 28 4.86 3.14 10.52
CA ASP A 28 4.00 2.36 11.40
C ASP A 28 3.29 1.22 10.63
N LEU A 29 2.84 1.48 9.40
CA LEU A 29 2.30 0.43 8.53
C LEU A 29 3.33 -0.68 8.26
N VAL A 30 4.57 -0.30 7.94
CA VAL A 30 5.65 -1.26 7.71
C VAL A 30 6.01 -2.00 9.00
N ALA A 31 5.98 -1.33 10.16
CA ALA A 31 6.19 -1.98 11.44
C ALA A 31 5.17 -3.10 11.69
N CYS A 32 3.90 -2.89 11.34
CA CYS A 32 2.87 -3.94 11.39
C CYS A 32 3.13 -5.05 10.35
N ALA A 33 3.53 -4.70 9.13
CA ALA A 33 3.89 -5.68 8.09
C ALA A 33 5.03 -6.60 8.53
N ARG A 34 6.01 -6.09 9.27
CA ARG A 34 7.14 -6.89 9.82
C ARG A 34 6.71 -7.96 10.83
N LEU A 35 5.54 -7.86 11.41
CA LEU A 35 4.99 -8.83 12.36
C LEU A 35 4.25 -9.98 11.67
N THR A 36 4.08 -9.91 10.35
CA THR A 36 3.40 -10.95 9.59
C THR A 36 4.32 -12.11 9.24
N PRO A 37 3.78 -13.32 9.04
CA PRO A 37 4.56 -14.42 8.52
C PRO A 37 5.03 -14.17 7.10
N SER A 38 6.14 -14.77 6.70
CA SER A 38 6.61 -14.84 5.33
C SER A 38 6.91 -16.28 4.92
N SER A 39 6.93 -16.57 3.62
CA SER A 39 7.22 -17.88 3.08
C SER A 39 8.57 -18.39 3.60
N VAL A 40 8.56 -19.52 4.32
CA VAL A 40 9.71 -20.12 5.02
C VAL A 40 10.54 -19.11 5.84
N ASN A 41 9.89 -18.07 6.34
CA ASN A 41 10.50 -16.99 7.09
C ASN A 41 11.67 -16.29 6.35
N MET A 42 11.59 -16.21 5.03
CA MET A 42 12.65 -15.58 4.21
C MET A 42 12.76 -14.06 4.40
N GLN A 43 11.64 -13.39 4.71
CA GLN A 43 11.61 -11.94 4.94
C GLN A 43 12.22 -11.14 3.76
N ALA A 44 11.87 -11.54 2.53
CA ALA A 44 12.47 -11.03 1.31
C ALA A 44 11.80 -9.76 0.77
N LEU A 45 10.93 -9.11 1.56
CA LEU A 45 10.27 -7.88 1.13
C LEU A 45 11.01 -6.64 1.62
N LYS A 46 11.07 -5.65 0.75
CA LYS A 46 11.52 -4.28 1.03
C LYS A 46 10.41 -3.30 0.66
N TYR A 47 10.45 -2.13 1.28
CA TYR A 47 9.41 -1.13 1.14
C TYR A 47 10.02 0.21 0.77
N TYR A 48 9.54 0.83 -0.30
CA TYR A 48 9.80 2.23 -0.58
C TYR A 48 8.57 3.05 -0.14
N LEU A 49 8.81 4.08 0.63
CA LEU A 49 7.78 4.92 1.23
C LEU A 49 7.83 6.31 0.61
N ALA A 50 6.74 6.73 -0.03
CA ALA A 50 6.63 8.03 -0.66
C ALA A 50 5.44 8.80 -0.09
N CYS A 51 5.68 9.99 0.45
CA CYS A 51 4.64 10.85 1.01
C CYS A 51 4.83 12.34 0.68
N THR A 52 5.91 12.71 -0.01
CA THR A 52 6.05 14.07 -0.51
C THR A 52 5.23 14.28 -1.77
N ARG A 53 4.76 15.51 -1.99
CA ARG A 53 4.01 15.85 -3.21
C ARG A 53 4.80 15.51 -4.47
N GLU A 54 6.07 15.87 -4.47
CA GLU A 54 6.95 15.61 -5.60
C GLU A 54 7.06 14.14 -5.95
N GLU A 55 7.21 13.25 -4.96
CA GLU A 55 7.29 11.81 -5.17
C GLU A 55 5.96 11.23 -5.65
N THR A 56 4.86 11.61 -4.99
CA THR A 56 3.53 11.09 -5.34
C THR A 56 3.10 11.51 -6.73
N ASP A 57 3.41 12.74 -7.16
CA ASP A 57 3.12 13.24 -8.50
C ASP A 57 3.94 12.51 -9.58
N LYS A 58 5.16 12.04 -9.26
CA LYS A 58 5.97 11.21 -10.16
C LYS A 58 5.49 9.76 -10.23
N ILE A 59 5.03 9.21 -9.10
CA ILE A 59 4.60 7.81 -9.01
C ILE A 59 3.21 7.61 -9.62
N GLN A 60 2.28 8.54 -9.39
CA GLN A 60 0.89 8.41 -9.81
C GLN A 60 0.71 8.05 -11.30
N PRO A 61 1.41 8.67 -12.27
CA PRO A 61 1.29 8.33 -13.68
C PRO A 61 1.78 6.92 -14.04
N LEU A 62 2.63 6.33 -13.18
CA LEU A 62 3.18 4.99 -13.36
C LEU A 62 2.24 3.90 -12.85
N THR A 63 1.15 4.29 -12.18
CA THR A 63 0.17 3.34 -11.63
C THR A 63 -0.98 3.09 -12.60
N ALA A 64 -1.50 1.87 -12.59
CA ALA A 64 -2.69 1.51 -13.36
C ALA A 64 -3.60 0.63 -12.50
N TRP A 65 -4.76 1.15 -12.15
CA TRP A 65 -5.70 0.48 -11.27
C TRP A 65 -7.15 0.71 -11.69
N ALA A 66 -8.04 -0.11 -11.13
CA ALA A 66 -9.49 -0.05 -11.39
C ALA A 66 -9.88 -0.18 -12.89
N ARG A 67 -9.08 -0.87 -13.70
CA ARG A 67 -9.31 -1.02 -15.16
C ARG A 67 -10.69 -1.59 -15.51
N ALA A 68 -11.25 -2.43 -14.62
CA ALA A 68 -12.58 -3.02 -14.82
C ALA A 68 -13.73 -2.01 -14.73
N LEU A 69 -13.49 -0.83 -14.16
CA LEU A 69 -14.55 0.18 -13.98
C LEU A 69 -14.83 1.00 -15.24
N LYS A 70 -14.02 0.89 -16.29
CA LYS A 70 -14.12 1.69 -17.54
C LYS A 70 -14.23 3.21 -17.26
N LYS A 71 -13.62 3.69 -16.19
CA LYS A 71 -13.57 5.08 -15.76
C LYS A 71 -12.14 5.47 -15.49
N GLU A 72 -11.82 6.74 -15.71
CA GLU A 72 -10.54 7.29 -15.28
C GLU A 72 -10.53 7.42 -13.76
N VAL A 73 -9.57 6.79 -13.11
CA VAL A 73 -9.34 6.86 -11.67
C VAL A 73 -7.83 6.97 -11.41
N PRO A 74 -7.44 7.76 -10.41
CA PRO A 74 -8.29 8.61 -9.59
C PRO A 74 -8.91 9.75 -10.38
N TYR A 75 -10.04 10.27 -9.91
CA TYR A 75 -10.60 11.50 -10.48
C TYR A 75 -9.66 12.68 -10.20
N GLN A 76 -9.75 13.71 -11.04
CA GLN A 76 -9.03 14.96 -10.81
C GLN A 76 -9.30 15.47 -9.39
N HIS A 77 -8.25 15.91 -8.69
CA HIS A 77 -8.26 16.34 -7.29
C HIS A 77 -8.61 15.25 -6.26
N HIS A 78 -8.50 13.98 -6.64
CA HIS A 78 -8.66 12.84 -5.76
C HIS A 78 -7.49 11.83 -5.86
N CYS A 79 -6.28 12.35 -6.11
CA CYS A 79 -5.08 11.52 -6.22
C CYS A 79 -4.55 11.07 -4.85
N PRO A 80 -3.91 9.90 -4.77
CA PRO A 80 -3.27 9.45 -3.55
C PRO A 80 -2.18 10.42 -3.08
N ARG A 81 -2.07 10.57 -1.75
CA ARG A 81 -1.06 11.43 -1.11
C ARG A 81 0.14 10.65 -0.57
N ALA A 82 0.08 9.34 -0.65
CA ALA A 82 1.20 8.48 -0.28
C ALA A 82 1.17 7.16 -1.05
N PHE A 83 2.34 6.57 -1.20
CA PHE A 83 2.52 5.24 -1.78
C PHE A 83 3.45 4.40 -0.91
N VAL A 84 3.12 3.14 -0.76
CA VAL A 84 4.02 2.10 -0.29
C VAL A 84 4.28 1.15 -1.45
N ILE A 85 5.50 1.13 -1.96
CA ILE A 85 5.93 0.23 -3.02
C ILE A 85 6.59 -0.97 -2.37
N ILE A 86 6.01 -2.16 -2.58
CA ILE A 86 6.52 -3.41 -2.02
C ILE A 86 7.41 -4.07 -3.07
N CYS A 87 8.68 -4.24 -2.74
CA CYS A 87 9.70 -4.80 -3.62
C CYS A 87 10.18 -6.16 -3.11
N GLN A 88 10.61 -7.02 -4.02
CA GLN A 88 11.33 -8.24 -3.67
C GLN A 88 12.83 -7.97 -3.60
N ASP A 89 13.47 -8.38 -2.51
CA ASP A 89 14.93 -8.45 -2.46
C ASP A 89 15.40 -9.75 -3.13
N THR A 90 15.85 -9.62 -4.37
CA THR A 90 16.29 -10.76 -5.18
C THR A 90 17.59 -11.38 -4.70
N HIS A 91 18.35 -10.70 -3.83
CA HIS A 91 19.52 -11.30 -3.15
C HIS A 91 19.10 -12.31 -2.08
N ILE A 92 17.89 -12.16 -1.52
CA ILE A 92 17.34 -13.10 -0.52
C ILE A 92 16.56 -14.21 -1.21
N SER A 93 15.70 -13.89 -2.18
CA SER A 93 14.88 -14.88 -2.89
C SER A 93 14.42 -14.36 -4.25
N ASN A 94 14.46 -15.24 -5.25
CA ASN A 94 13.89 -15.03 -6.59
C ASN A 94 12.55 -15.78 -6.78
N ALA A 95 12.00 -16.39 -5.72
CA ALA A 95 10.77 -17.17 -5.82
C ALA A 95 9.55 -16.27 -5.98
N LEU A 96 9.05 -16.14 -7.20
CA LEU A 96 7.91 -15.27 -7.54
C LEU A 96 6.63 -15.65 -6.78
N GLU A 97 6.34 -16.94 -6.64
CA GLU A 97 5.15 -17.40 -5.93
C GLU A 97 5.19 -17.06 -4.43
N ALA A 98 6.36 -17.21 -3.81
CA ALA A 98 6.57 -16.81 -2.42
C ALA A 98 6.38 -15.30 -2.26
N TYR A 99 6.98 -14.50 -3.14
CA TYR A 99 6.82 -13.06 -3.19
C TYR A 99 5.34 -12.65 -3.31
N GLN A 100 4.60 -13.23 -4.25
CA GLN A 100 3.19 -12.89 -4.45
C GLN A 100 2.32 -13.17 -3.21
N ARG A 101 2.56 -14.32 -2.53
CA ARG A 101 1.87 -14.64 -1.27
C ARG A 101 2.22 -13.65 -0.17
N ASP A 102 3.49 -13.40 0.03
CA ASP A 102 3.99 -12.52 1.09
C ASP A 102 3.49 -11.07 0.88
N VAL A 103 3.47 -10.59 -0.37
CA VAL A 103 2.89 -9.28 -0.71
C VAL A 103 1.41 -9.21 -0.32
N GLY A 104 0.62 -10.24 -0.60
CA GLY A 104 -0.79 -10.28 -0.20
C GLY A 104 -0.99 -10.18 1.31
N ILE A 105 -0.16 -10.89 2.09
CA ILE A 105 -0.20 -10.90 3.56
C ILE A 105 0.12 -9.50 4.12
N VAL A 106 1.25 -8.93 3.73
CA VAL A 106 1.68 -7.62 4.25
C VAL A 106 0.75 -6.50 3.77
N ALA A 107 0.28 -6.56 2.53
CA ALA A 107 -0.64 -5.57 1.98
C ALA A 107 -1.94 -5.52 2.78
N GLN A 108 -2.57 -6.67 3.03
CA GLN A 108 -3.79 -6.73 3.83
C GLN A 108 -3.57 -6.22 5.26
N THR A 109 -2.43 -6.56 5.87
CA THR A 109 -2.09 -6.11 7.22
C THR A 109 -1.93 -4.59 7.28
N MET A 110 -1.19 -4.01 6.34
CA MET A 110 -1.02 -2.56 6.26
C MET A 110 -2.35 -1.83 6.03
N LEU A 111 -3.22 -2.36 5.16
CA LEU A 111 -4.54 -1.77 4.93
C LEU A 111 -5.42 -1.81 6.18
N LEU A 112 -5.41 -2.90 6.95
CA LEU A 112 -6.14 -3.00 8.21
C LEU A 112 -5.58 -2.03 9.26
N ARG A 113 -4.25 -1.91 9.37
CA ARG A 113 -3.63 -0.96 10.27
C ARG A 113 -3.98 0.49 9.88
N ALA A 114 -3.96 0.78 8.60
CA ALA A 114 -4.37 2.08 8.10
C ALA A 114 -5.82 2.43 8.51
N VAL A 115 -6.74 1.47 8.44
CA VAL A 115 -8.12 1.66 8.94
C VAL A 115 -8.16 1.87 10.46
N GLU A 116 -7.36 1.12 11.22
CA GLU A 116 -7.29 1.19 12.69
C GLU A 116 -6.75 2.52 13.19
N MET A 117 -5.82 3.14 12.48
CA MET A 117 -5.25 4.45 12.83
C MET A 117 -6.31 5.57 12.92
N GLY A 118 -7.58 5.22 12.84
CA GLY A 118 -8.70 6.10 13.12
C GLY A 118 -8.93 7.17 12.06
N THR A 119 -8.23 7.05 11.00
CA THR A 119 -8.44 7.87 9.85
C THR A 119 -9.66 7.33 9.11
N GLY A 120 -10.84 7.42 9.73
CA GLY A 120 -12.13 7.08 9.12
C GLY A 120 -12.43 7.83 7.82
N ARG A 121 -11.41 8.45 7.26
CA ARG A 121 -11.31 9.14 5.99
C ARG A 121 -10.14 8.59 5.18
N LEU A 122 -9.81 7.31 5.33
CA LEU A 122 -8.73 6.62 4.63
C LEU A 122 -9.07 6.38 3.16
N HIS A 123 -9.28 7.45 2.49
CA HIS A 123 -9.20 7.46 1.05
C HIS A 123 -7.76 7.68 0.55
N ASP A 124 -6.75 7.52 1.45
CA ASP A 124 -5.42 8.08 1.24
C ASP A 124 -4.32 7.06 0.92
N TRP A 125 -4.64 5.75 0.83
CA TRP A 125 -3.63 4.73 0.67
C TRP A 125 -3.79 3.88 -0.59
N GLN A 126 -2.75 3.81 -1.38
CA GLN A 126 -2.61 2.90 -2.51
C GLN A 126 -1.39 2.00 -2.30
N LEU A 127 -1.59 0.70 -2.39
CA LEU A 127 -0.51 -0.26 -2.52
C LEU A 127 -0.27 -0.54 -4.00
N SER A 128 0.90 -0.22 -4.50
CA SER A 128 1.30 -0.63 -5.84
C SER A 128 2.08 -1.95 -5.77
N LYS A 129 1.70 -2.91 -6.61
CA LYS A 129 2.41 -4.17 -6.75
C LYS A 129 3.64 -3.96 -7.62
N GLY A 130 4.80 -4.20 -7.03
CA GLY A 130 6.00 -4.68 -7.67
C GLY A 130 6.61 -3.86 -8.79
N CYS A 131 7.74 -3.23 -8.51
CA CYS A 131 8.80 -3.14 -9.50
C CYS A 131 9.66 -4.41 -9.38
N ALA A 132 9.63 -5.27 -10.40
CA ALA A 132 10.78 -6.12 -10.65
C ALA A 132 11.91 -5.18 -11.08
N ALA A 133 12.93 -5.10 -10.25
CA ALA A 133 14.17 -4.45 -10.63
C ALA A 133 14.91 -5.32 -11.63
#